data_3e235217fd03a4d57b097a305c9656a8
#
_entry.id   3e235217fd03a4d57b097a305c9656a8
#
_cell.length_a   1.000
_cell.length_b   1.000
_cell.length_c   1.000
_cell.angle_alpha   90.00
_cell.angle_beta   90.00
_cell.angle_gamma   90.00
#
_symmetry.space_group_name_H-M   'P 1'
#
loop_
_entity.id
_entity.type
_entity.pdbx_description
1 polymer ?
#
loop_
_entity_poly.entity_id
_entity_poly.type
_entity_poly.pdbx_seq_one_letter_code
_entity_poly.pdbx_strand_id
1 'polypeptide(L)'
;KKWSAAKIALVVVLVLVLAGCAYVWHLYSQVAPALDEGDAGKLDQQKDPDIEENGERFYNLLLLGIDYDADDEGRDYAEGKGMTDVILYVQINRDSGQVNAFQIPRDTYAGEDLGGGLATHTGKINELYANGPDQKNRINNLANKISELFKLPVDEYVTIDMQAFKTM
;
A
#
# COMPACT_ATOMS: atom_id res chain seq x y z
N LYS A 1 45.76 28.35 -22.23
CA LYS A 1 45.76 28.35 -20.76
C LYS A 1 45.60 26.90 -20.30
N LYS A 2 46.63 26.23 -19.81
CA LYS A 2 46.52 24.86 -19.29
C LYS A 2 45.81 24.86 -17.95
N TRP A 3 44.78 24.03 -17.83
CA TRP A 3 44.06 23.87 -16.56
C TRP A 3 44.97 23.18 -15.53
N SER A 4 44.88 23.60 -14.27
CA SER A 4 45.61 22.91 -13.20
C SER A 4 44.97 21.56 -12.92
N ALA A 5 45.77 20.57 -12.50
CA ALA A 5 45.25 19.24 -12.16
C ALA A 5 44.07 19.27 -11.15
N ALA A 6 44.11 20.20 -10.20
CA ALA A 6 43.07 20.40 -9.25
C ALA A 6 41.73 20.84 -9.90
N LYS A 7 41.79 21.70 -10.93
CA LYS A 7 40.55 22.11 -11.66
C LYS A 7 39.99 20.96 -12.50
N ILE A 8 40.86 20.14 -13.08
CA ILE A 8 40.43 18.94 -13.83
C ILE A 8 39.77 17.94 -12.86
N ALA A 9 40.39 17.68 -11.71
CA ALA A 9 39.83 16.78 -10.69
C ALA A 9 38.43 17.26 -10.18
N LEU A 10 38.30 18.57 -9.94
CA LEU A 10 37.04 19.16 -9.52
C LEU A 10 35.93 19.00 -10.57
N VAL A 11 36.25 19.20 -11.84
CA VAL A 11 35.31 19.00 -12.96
C VAL A 11 34.90 17.52 -13.07
N VAL A 12 35.84 16.59 -12.94
CA VAL A 12 35.55 15.15 -12.98
C VAL A 12 34.61 14.75 -11.85
N VAL A 13 34.85 15.22 -10.61
CA VAL A 13 33.97 14.95 -9.46
C VAL A 13 32.58 15.55 -9.71
N LEU A 14 32.50 16.76 -10.23
CA LEU A 14 31.21 17.40 -10.54
C LEU A 14 30.42 16.59 -11.59
N VAL A 15 31.08 16.12 -12.63
CA VAL A 15 30.46 15.28 -13.68
C VAL A 15 29.96 13.96 -13.09
N LEU A 16 30.73 13.32 -12.22
CA LEU A 16 30.31 12.07 -11.56
C LEU A 16 29.11 12.29 -10.64
N VAL A 17 29.07 13.39 -9.90
CA VAL A 17 27.92 13.75 -9.05
C VAL A 17 26.67 13.99 -9.91
N LEU A 18 26.80 14.75 -11.00
CA LEU A 18 25.68 15.01 -11.91
C LEU A 18 25.18 13.72 -12.58
N ALA A 19 26.07 12.84 -12.99
CA ALA A 19 25.71 11.54 -13.54
C ALA A 19 25.02 10.66 -12.51
N GLY A 20 25.47 10.67 -11.25
CA GLY A 20 24.82 9.98 -10.15
C GLY A 20 23.40 10.51 -9.87
N CYS A 21 23.26 11.82 -9.83
CA CYS A 21 21.93 12.45 -9.67
C CYS A 21 20.98 12.12 -10.83
N ALA A 22 21.46 12.15 -12.06
CA ALA A 22 20.68 11.79 -13.25
C ALA A 22 20.26 10.31 -13.22
N TYR A 23 21.15 9.42 -12.77
CA TYR A 23 20.84 8.00 -12.59
C TYR A 23 19.76 7.76 -11.51
N VAL A 24 19.91 8.41 -10.36
CA VAL A 24 18.88 8.33 -9.29
C VAL A 24 17.55 8.89 -9.77
N TRP A 25 17.57 10.02 -10.48
CA TRP A 25 16.36 10.60 -11.09
C TRP A 25 15.72 9.65 -12.10
N HIS A 26 16.54 8.97 -12.93
CA HIS A 26 16.03 7.98 -13.87
C HIS A 26 15.37 6.80 -13.16
N LEU A 27 16.00 6.25 -12.11
CA LEU A 27 15.38 5.19 -11.28
C LEU A 27 14.09 5.66 -10.64
N TYR A 28 14.09 6.86 -10.06
CA TYR A 28 12.89 7.44 -9.45
C TYR A 28 11.75 7.60 -10.48
N SER A 29 12.05 8.08 -11.68
CA SER A 29 11.05 8.26 -12.74
C SER A 29 10.44 6.95 -13.26
N GLN A 30 11.13 5.81 -13.07
CA GLN A 30 10.56 4.49 -13.40
C GLN A 30 9.63 3.98 -12.29
N VAL A 31 9.91 4.31 -11.04
CA VAL A 31 9.13 3.83 -9.88
C VAL A 31 7.96 4.77 -9.55
N ALA A 32 8.14 6.08 -9.76
CA ALA A 32 7.12 7.08 -9.41
C ALA A 32 5.75 6.83 -10.07
N PRO A 33 5.62 6.46 -11.36
CA PRO A 33 4.33 6.14 -11.96
C PRO A 33 3.65 4.96 -11.28
N ALA A 34 4.41 3.92 -10.92
CA ALA A 34 3.87 2.76 -10.24
C ALA A 34 3.35 3.07 -8.82
N LEU A 35 3.92 4.08 -8.17
CA LEU A 35 3.42 4.58 -6.88
C LEU A 35 2.19 5.49 -7.05
N ASP A 36 2.08 6.19 -8.18
CA ASP A 36 0.91 7.03 -8.51
C ASP A 36 -0.31 6.20 -8.93
N GLU A 37 -0.11 4.99 -9.46
CA GLU A 37 -1.19 4.05 -9.81
C GLU A 37 -1.72 3.28 -8.57
N GLY A 38 -1.02 3.31 -7.45
CA GLY A 38 -1.51 2.86 -6.16
C GLY A 38 -2.33 3.95 -5.47
N ASP A 39 -3.21 3.56 -4.57
CA ASP A 39 -3.90 4.50 -3.68
C ASP A 39 -3.35 4.38 -2.26
N ALA A 40 -3.07 5.52 -1.64
CA ALA A 40 -2.65 5.61 -0.26
C ALA A 40 -3.52 6.62 0.47
N GLY A 41 -4.06 6.25 1.60
CA GLY A 41 -4.96 7.14 2.32
C GLY A 41 -5.20 6.75 3.76
N LYS A 42 -5.83 7.69 4.45
CA LYS A 42 -6.28 7.52 5.83
C LYS A 42 -7.69 6.95 5.87
N LEU A 43 -7.93 6.06 6.81
CA LEU A 43 -9.23 5.48 7.04
C LEU A 43 -10.14 6.45 7.82
N ASP A 44 -11.46 6.41 7.53
CA ASP A 44 -12.44 7.32 8.15
C ASP A 44 -12.65 7.10 9.65
N GLN A 45 -12.29 5.93 10.16
CA GLN A 45 -12.43 5.58 11.57
C GLN A 45 -11.14 5.82 12.37
N GLN A 46 -10.36 6.78 11.98
CA GLN A 46 -9.11 7.06 12.61
C GLN A 46 -9.28 7.43 14.09
N LYS A 47 -8.98 6.48 14.94
CA LYS A 47 -8.54 6.75 16.29
C LYS A 47 -7.10 7.28 16.17
N ASP A 48 -6.77 8.30 16.94
CA ASP A 48 -5.48 8.95 17.01
C ASP A 48 -4.31 7.98 16.66
N PRO A 49 -3.45 8.29 15.69
CA PRO A 49 -2.32 7.43 15.29
C PRO A 49 -1.31 7.17 16.42
N ASP A 50 -1.47 7.80 17.55
CA ASP A 50 -0.65 7.57 18.75
C ASP A 50 -1.33 6.60 19.73
N ILE A 51 -1.78 5.42 19.23
CA ILE A 51 -2.21 4.36 20.15
C ILE A 51 -1.00 3.87 20.91
N GLU A 52 -0.91 4.29 22.18
CA GLU A 52 0.07 3.75 23.12
C GLU A 52 -0.38 2.37 23.56
N GLU A 53 0.30 1.33 23.13
CA GLU A 53 0.23 0.02 23.75
C GLU A 53 1.45 -0.13 24.66
N ASN A 54 1.22 -0.27 25.95
CA ASN A 54 2.28 -0.34 26.98
C ASN A 54 3.25 0.86 27.00
N GLY A 55 2.80 2.07 26.64
CA GLY A 55 3.63 3.26 26.57
C GLY A 55 4.49 3.39 25.31
N GLU A 56 4.34 2.49 24.33
CA GLU A 56 4.98 2.57 23.02
C GLU A 56 3.98 3.04 21.95
N ARG A 57 4.48 3.84 21.00
CA ARG A 57 3.67 4.38 19.91
C ARG A 57 3.81 3.50 18.68
N PHE A 58 2.68 2.99 18.20
CA PHE A 58 2.63 2.17 17.00
C PHE A 58 1.94 2.90 15.86
N TYR A 59 2.41 2.64 14.64
CA TYR A 59 1.79 3.04 13.40
C TYR A 59 1.48 1.78 12.59
N ASN A 60 0.22 1.64 12.19
CA ASN A 60 -0.31 0.42 11.61
C ASN A 60 -0.75 0.68 10.17
N LEU A 61 -0.06 0.05 9.23
CA LEU A 61 -0.26 0.22 7.80
C LEU A 61 -0.82 -1.06 7.19
N LEU A 62 -1.86 -0.92 6.36
CA LEU A 62 -2.41 -2.01 5.58
C LEU A 62 -1.95 -1.90 4.13
N LEU A 63 -1.18 -2.87 3.65
CA LEU A 63 -0.77 -2.96 2.24
C LEU A 63 -1.67 -3.98 1.54
N LEU A 64 -2.31 -3.55 0.46
CA LEU A 64 -3.29 -4.34 -0.29
C LEU A 64 -2.83 -4.55 -1.72
N GLY A 65 -2.62 -5.79 -2.12
CA GLY A 65 -2.45 -6.16 -3.52
C GLY A 65 -3.82 -6.48 -4.15
N ILE A 66 -4.20 -5.69 -5.15
CA ILE A 66 -5.51 -5.81 -5.81
C ILE A 66 -5.34 -6.54 -7.14
N ASP A 67 -6.17 -7.52 -7.39
CA ASP A 67 -6.17 -8.29 -8.63
C ASP A 67 -6.96 -7.58 -9.76
N TYR A 68 -6.92 -6.27 -9.81
CA TYR A 68 -7.52 -5.48 -10.87
C TYR A 68 -6.52 -5.31 -12.03
N ASP A 69 -6.98 -5.65 -13.22
CA ASP A 69 -6.25 -5.47 -14.46
C ASP A 69 -7.19 -4.84 -15.50
N ALA A 70 -6.94 -3.57 -15.85
CA ALA A 70 -7.75 -2.84 -16.81
C ALA A 70 -7.68 -3.45 -18.24
N ASP A 71 -6.61 -4.18 -18.55
CA ASP A 71 -6.39 -4.81 -19.86
C ASP A 71 -6.96 -6.23 -19.95
N ASP A 72 -7.45 -6.79 -18.85
CA ASP A 72 -8.03 -8.15 -18.82
C ASP A 72 -9.53 -8.12 -19.14
N GLU A 73 -9.87 -8.11 -20.42
CA GLU A 73 -11.24 -8.15 -20.93
C GLU A 73 -12.03 -9.43 -20.52
N GLY A 74 -11.34 -10.44 -20.00
CA GLY A 74 -11.95 -11.71 -19.57
C GLY A 74 -12.54 -11.68 -18.17
N ARG A 75 -12.22 -10.65 -17.38
CA ARG A 75 -12.72 -10.49 -16.01
C ARG A 75 -13.75 -9.36 -15.98
N ASP A 76 -15.00 -9.72 -15.73
CA ASP A 76 -16.11 -8.78 -15.62
C ASP A 76 -16.07 -8.04 -14.25
N TYR A 77 -14.94 -7.41 -13.95
CA TYR A 77 -14.85 -6.49 -12.84
C TYR A 77 -15.27 -5.10 -13.33
N ALA A 78 -16.33 -4.53 -12.75
CA ALA A 78 -16.61 -3.12 -12.93
C ALA A 78 -15.36 -2.32 -12.54
N GLU A 79 -15.08 -1.25 -13.27
CA GLU A 79 -13.91 -0.39 -13.10
C GLU A 79 -13.55 -0.14 -11.64
N GLY A 80 -12.32 -0.46 -11.26
CA GLY A 80 -11.82 -0.36 -9.89
C GLY A 80 -12.33 -1.45 -8.91
N LYS A 81 -12.97 -2.52 -9.39
CA LYS A 81 -13.43 -3.63 -8.57
C LYS A 81 -12.55 -4.86 -8.83
N GLY A 82 -11.58 -5.06 -7.99
CA GLY A 82 -10.84 -6.31 -7.87
C GLY A 82 -11.07 -6.93 -6.50
N MET A 83 -10.46 -8.06 -6.24
CA MET A 83 -10.33 -8.64 -4.91
C MET A 83 -8.94 -8.37 -4.35
N THR A 84 -8.80 -8.39 -3.04
CA THR A 84 -7.48 -8.29 -2.41
C THR A 84 -6.86 -9.68 -2.36
N ASP A 85 -5.86 -9.93 -3.20
CA ASP A 85 -5.12 -11.19 -3.20
C ASP A 85 -3.97 -11.19 -2.21
N VAL A 86 -3.44 -10.02 -1.90
CA VAL A 86 -2.43 -9.81 -0.87
C VAL A 86 -2.98 -8.83 0.18
N ILE A 87 -2.98 -9.27 1.42
CA ILE A 87 -3.35 -8.44 2.58
C ILE A 87 -2.18 -8.52 3.55
N LEU A 88 -1.35 -7.48 3.59
CA LEU A 88 -0.18 -7.41 4.46
C LEU A 88 -0.41 -6.33 5.51
N TYR A 89 -0.38 -6.73 6.78
CA TYR A 89 -0.44 -5.80 7.91
C TYR A 89 0.98 -5.50 8.38
N VAL A 90 1.32 -4.23 8.48
CA VAL A 90 2.63 -3.73 8.89
C VAL A 90 2.47 -2.84 10.10
N GLN A 91 3.11 -3.20 11.19
CA GLN A 91 3.17 -2.42 12.42
C GLN A 91 4.57 -1.85 12.61
N ILE A 92 4.65 -0.55 12.78
CA ILE A 92 5.91 0.18 12.97
C ILE A 92 5.91 0.76 14.38
N ASN A 93 6.84 0.33 15.21
CA ASN A 93 7.09 0.96 16.50
C ASN A 93 7.85 2.28 16.25
N ARG A 94 7.22 3.40 16.57
CA ARG A 94 7.77 4.74 16.29
C ARG A 94 8.92 5.13 17.22
N ASP A 95 9.04 4.45 18.36
CA ASP A 95 10.07 4.75 19.35
C ASP A 95 11.34 3.95 19.10
N SER A 96 11.22 2.65 18.77
CA SER A 96 12.36 1.78 18.50
C SER A 96 12.72 1.64 17.01
N GLY A 97 11.80 2.00 16.10
CA GLY A 97 11.95 1.75 14.66
C GLY A 97 11.75 0.29 14.26
N GLN A 98 11.33 -0.57 15.18
CA GLN A 98 11.04 -1.97 14.86
C GLN A 98 9.84 -2.07 13.94
N VAL A 99 9.95 -2.91 12.90
CA VAL A 99 8.88 -3.20 11.95
C VAL A 99 8.49 -4.67 12.07
N ASN A 100 7.21 -4.91 12.32
CA ASN A 100 6.61 -6.24 12.29
C ASN A 100 5.65 -6.29 11.10
N ALA A 101 5.71 -7.35 10.32
CA ALA A 101 4.79 -7.54 9.21
C ALA A 101 4.28 -8.98 9.17
N PHE A 102 3.00 -9.17 8.88
CA PHE A 102 2.41 -10.47 8.65
C PHE A 102 1.32 -10.42 7.59
N GLN A 103 1.21 -11.50 6.85
CA GLN A 103 0.19 -11.63 5.82
C GLN A 103 -1.08 -12.23 6.42
N ILE A 104 -2.22 -11.59 6.16
CA ILE A 104 -3.54 -12.15 6.42
C ILE A 104 -3.93 -12.96 5.18
N PRO A 105 -4.20 -14.27 5.31
CA PRO A 105 -4.62 -15.08 4.17
C PRO A 105 -5.91 -14.54 3.56
N ARG A 106 -5.95 -14.38 2.25
CA ARG A 106 -7.11 -13.84 1.52
C ARG A 106 -8.39 -14.66 1.74
N ASP A 107 -8.24 -15.95 2.01
CA ASP A 107 -9.35 -16.90 2.25
C ASP A 107 -9.77 -16.95 3.73
N THR A 108 -9.29 -16.03 4.58
CA THR A 108 -9.74 -15.92 5.98
C THR A 108 -11.26 -15.74 6.02
N TYR A 109 -11.95 -16.54 6.83
CA TYR A 109 -13.40 -16.45 6.95
C TYR A 109 -13.81 -15.19 7.71
N ALA A 110 -14.57 -14.33 7.05
CA ALA A 110 -15.08 -13.07 7.58
C ALA A 110 -16.57 -13.10 7.87
N GLY A 111 -17.28 -14.10 7.35
CA GLY A 111 -18.76 -14.24 7.43
C GLY A 111 -19.43 -13.94 6.08
N GLU A 112 -20.59 -14.54 5.85
CA GLU A 112 -21.36 -14.37 4.63
C GLU A 112 -22.30 -13.18 4.69
N ASP A 113 -22.98 -12.98 5.84
CA ASP A 113 -23.83 -11.82 6.11
C ASP A 113 -23.20 -11.00 7.25
N LEU A 114 -22.71 -9.82 6.90
CA LEU A 114 -22.00 -8.93 7.82
C LEU A 114 -22.90 -7.79 8.33
N GLY A 115 -24.17 -7.78 7.94
CA GLY A 115 -25.12 -6.72 8.27
C GLY A 115 -24.90 -5.43 7.46
N GLY A 116 -25.83 -4.48 7.59
CA GLY A 116 -25.74 -3.18 6.92
C GLY A 116 -25.73 -3.21 5.39
N GLY A 117 -26.14 -4.35 4.79
CA GLY A 117 -26.09 -4.57 3.34
C GLY A 117 -24.71 -5.02 2.84
N LEU A 118 -23.77 -5.28 3.72
CA LEU A 118 -22.48 -5.84 3.40
C LEU A 118 -22.53 -7.36 3.51
N ALA A 119 -22.20 -8.04 2.44
CA ALA A 119 -22.16 -9.51 2.38
C ALA A 119 -20.97 -9.98 1.56
N THR A 120 -20.51 -11.21 1.85
CA THR A 120 -19.54 -11.93 1.03
C THR A 120 -20.23 -13.13 0.39
N HIS A 121 -19.81 -13.52 -0.79
CA HIS A 121 -20.41 -14.66 -1.49
C HIS A 121 -19.94 -16.01 -0.90
N THR A 122 -18.69 -16.08 -0.49
CA THR A 122 -18.07 -17.30 0.07
C THR A 122 -17.62 -17.14 1.52
N GLY A 123 -17.87 -16.01 2.15
CA GLY A 123 -17.41 -15.70 3.49
C GLY A 123 -15.94 -15.27 3.59
N LYS A 124 -15.25 -15.10 2.48
CA LYS A 124 -13.82 -14.78 2.47
C LYS A 124 -13.57 -13.27 2.65
N ILE A 125 -12.52 -12.95 3.39
CA ILE A 125 -12.17 -11.56 3.72
C ILE A 125 -11.81 -10.73 2.49
N ASN A 126 -11.21 -11.32 1.46
CA ASN A 126 -10.81 -10.63 0.23
C ASN A 126 -11.99 -10.08 -0.57
N GLU A 127 -13.18 -10.67 -0.42
CA GLU A 127 -14.40 -10.22 -1.09
C GLU A 127 -14.92 -8.89 -0.53
N LEU A 128 -14.51 -8.51 0.69
CA LEU A 128 -14.93 -7.25 1.30
C LEU A 128 -14.43 -6.04 0.51
N TYR A 129 -13.31 -6.16 -0.16
CA TYR A 129 -12.82 -5.11 -1.05
C TYR A 129 -13.70 -4.94 -2.30
N ALA A 130 -14.29 -6.00 -2.81
CA ALA A 130 -15.22 -5.94 -3.94
C ALA A 130 -16.58 -5.31 -3.59
N ASN A 131 -16.93 -5.23 -2.29
CA ASN A 131 -18.19 -4.72 -1.80
C ASN A 131 -18.10 -3.26 -1.36
N GLY A 132 -18.87 -2.39 -1.98
CA GLY A 132 -18.96 -0.98 -1.66
C GLY A 132 -19.09 -0.10 -2.90
N PRO A 133 -19.65 1.10 -2.75
CA PRO A 133 -19.92 1.99 -3.88
C PRO A 133 -18.65 2.62 -4.48
N ASP A 134 -17.61 2.79 -3.67
CA ASP A 134 -16.35 3.39 -4.06
C ASP A 134 -15.17 2.74 -3.31
N GLN A 135 -13.96 3.04 -3.76
CA GLN A 135 -12.73 2.45 -3.23
C GLN A 135 -12.54 2.70 -1.74
N LYS A 136 -12.83 3.90 -1.25
CA LYS A 136 -12.68 4.26 0.16
C LYS A 136 -13.59 3.41 1.05
N ASN A 137 -14.85 3.23 0.68
CA ASN A 137 -15.79 2.38 1.41
C ASN A 137 -15.34 0.92 1.42
N ARG A 138 -14.83 0.40 0.28
CA ARG A 138 -14.30 -0.96 0.17
C ARG A 138 -13.14 -1.21 1.10
N ILE A 139 -12.20 -0.27 1.16
CA ILE A 139 -11.03 -0.34 2.05
C ILE A 139 -11.45 -0.26 3.51
N ASN A 140 -12.37 0.67 3.86
CA ASN A 140 -12.91 0.78 5.21
C ASN A 140 -13.60 -0.53 5.65
N ASN A 141 -14.38 -1.18 4.78
CA ASN A 141 -15.02 -2.45 5.07
C ASN A 141 -13.99 -3.53 5.43
N LEU A 142 -12.93 -3.65 4.62
CA LEU A 142 -11.85 -4.61 4.85
C LEU A 142 -11.08 -4.29 6.15
N ALA A 143 -10.67 -3.05 6.35
CA ALA A 143 -9.91 -2.62 7.52
C ALA A 143 -10.72 -2.79 8.82
N ASN A 144 -12.00 -2.44 8.81
CA ASN A 144 -12.89 -2.63 9.96
C ASN A 144 -13.02 -4.12 10.33
N LYS A 145 -13.15 -4.99 9.31
CA LYS A 145 -13.21 -6.42 9.57
C LYS A 145 -11.90 -6.99 10.10
N ILE A 146 -10.76 -6.52 9.61
CA ILE A 146 -9.43 -6.87 10.15
C ILE A 146 -9.34 -6.45 11.62
N SER A 147 -9.74 -5.21 11.92
CA SER A 147 -9.73 -4.70 13.30
C SER A 147 -10.67 -5.47 14.22
N GLU A 148 -11.83 -5.90 13.72
CA GLU A 148 -12.78 -6.71 14.47
C GLU A 148 -12.24 -8.12 14.78
N LEU A 149 -11.72 -8.82 13.74
CA LEU A 149 -11.28 -10.21 13.86
C LEU A 149 -9.97 -10.36 14.65
N PHE A 150 -9.00 -9.49 14.36
CA PHE A 150 -7.64 -9.63 14.90
C PHE A 150 -7.35 -8.67 16.06
N LYS A 151 -8.26 -7.74 16.36
CA LYS A 151 -8.05 -6.66 17.34
C LYS A 151 -6.84 -5.77 17.00
N LEU A 152 -6.58 -5.61 15.71
CA LEU A 152 -5.49 -4.83 15.18
C LEU A 152 -6.04 -3.51 14.62
N PRO A 153 -5.64 -2.35 15.14
CA PRO A 153 -6.02 -1.06 14.56
C PRO A 153 -5.34 -0.89 13.21
N VAL A 154 -5.97 -0.16 12.30
CA VAL A 154 -5.40 0.21 11.00
C VAL A 154 -5.45 1.73 10.89
N ASP A 155 -4.28 2.36 10.75
CA ASP A 155 -4.17 3.83 10.70
C ASP A 155 -4.24 4.34 9.25
N GLU A 156 -3.49 3.71 8.37
CA GLU A 156 -3.44 4.06 6.94
C GLU A 156 -3.39 2.81 6.07
N TYR A 157 -3.58 3.00 4.76
CA TYR A 157 -3.49 1.93 3.78
C TYR A 157 -2.72 2.37 2.53
N VAL A 158 -2.21 1.38 1.80
CA VAL A 158 -1.68 1.51 0.44
C VAL A 158 -2.24 0.39 -0.41
N THR A 159 -2.76 0.70 -1.58
CA THR A 159 -3.18 -0.28 -2.57
C THR A 159 -2.19 -0.33 -3.72
N ILE A 160 -1.93 -1.53 -4.22
CA ILE A 160 -1.10 -1.80 -5.39
C ILE A 160 -1.91 -2.73 -6.29
N ASP A 161 -2.18 -2.33 -7.52
CA ASP A 161 -2.89 -3.14 -8.51
C ASP A 161 -1.94 -3.75 -9.54
N MET A 162 -2.50 -4.53 -10.48
CA MET A 162 -1.71 -5.18 -11.52
C MET A 162 -1.10 -4.20 -12.53
N GLN A 163 -1.68 -3.00 -12.69
CA GLN A 163 -1.12 -1.96 -13.57
C GLN A 163 0.17 -1.40 -12.98
N ALA A 164 0.22 -1.17 -11.66
CA ALA A 164 1.43 -0.76 -10.97
C ALA A 164 2.57 -1.75 -11.20
N PHE A 165 2.29 -3.07 -11.16
CA PHE A 165 3.30 -4.09 -11.44
C PHE A 165 3.77 -4.12 -12.89
N LYS A 166 2.89 -3.86 -13.87
CA LYS A 166 3.27 -3.82 -15.29
C LYS A 166 4.16 -2.62 -15.62
N THR A 167 4.05 -1.55 -14.84
CA THR A 167 4.78 -0.29 -15.07
C THR A 167 6.17 -0.29 -14.43
N MET A 168 6.45 -1.20 -13.48
CA MET A 168 7.78 -1.40 -12.86
C MET A 168 8.72 -2.17 -13.77
#